data_d233a34d939164fb9849b8ce817dfbf7
#
_entry.id   d233a34d939164fb9849b8ce817dfbf7
#
_cell.length_a   1.000
_cell.length_b   1.000
_cell.length_c   1.000
_cell.angle_alpha   90.00
_cell.angle_beta   90.00
_cell.angle_gamma   90.00
#
_symmetry.space_group_name_H-M   'P 1'
#
loop_
_entity.id
_entity.type
_entity.pdbx_description
1 polymer ?
#
loop_
_entity_poly.entity_id
_entity_poly.type
_entity_poly.pdbx_seq_one_letter_code
_entity_poly.pdbx_strand_id
1 'polypeptide(L)'
;MTAKVIKQAQQIIECQSIELVTFDLFDTLIYRRVAKPVAIFAQAYNAAKQDVSLEISAKEYMELRQFAEKKCKESTASREVCLEQIISMLPASESERSRLLQAELETEKHYSFLETEIKAFIFALIESGKRVAFISDMYLSTQQIRQCFFAGEPDLCRIPLYVSGENGVNKASGAMFKLVQKAENADVTRWLHIGDHEISDVKNPALYGIETVHSAPTLPFKRIVEAEQRLFDGDIDCNASRYIAALSPPEDSNVPAFELGAFIWGPVLLAFTDWVVDKVLASKASSVLCLMREGEVFVPLIETRLQQRNIPGVKVVKFYASRKSTFWPSIDIDSDDWLDSTIKTLLGRRGYTVADFYSDFDISPDQLTEHFSTLEFRDSDGVFYESETVFKLICQRAVKAADRVKRRIAEQKQRFIAYYDNTVAVPIGQCVTVDLGNGGTIQNHIELALGAPAAANLLMYSTNRIYGKLETLYHSFIGAHNDKDNLRRLLARSPECIESF
;
A
#
# COMPACT_ATOMS: atom_id res chain seq x y z
N MET A 1 -16.23 8.86 -3.26
CA MET A 1 -16.25 9.70 -4.47
C MET A 1 -17.42 9.31 -5.36
N THR A 2 -17.50 8.12 -5.84
CA THR A 2 -18.53 7.61 -6.75
C THR A 2 -19.94 7.74 -6.19
N ALA A 3 -20.20 7.36 -4.95
CA ALA A 3 -21.50 7.50 -4.30
C ALA A 3 -22.01 8.96 -4.30
N LYS A 4 -21.12 9.95 -4.14
CA LYS A 4 -21.50 11.37 -4.21
C LYS A 4 -21.91 11.79 -5.61
N VAL A 5 -21.18 11.32 -6.62
CA VAL A 5 -21.48 11.57 -8.05
C VAL A 5 -22.83 10.97 -8.41
N ILE A 6 -23.07 9.72 -8.04
CA ILE A 6 -24.35 9.02 -8.27
C ILE A 6 -25.49 9.74 -7.58
N LYS A 7 -25.34 10.11 -6.31
CA LYS A 7 -26.38 10.84 -5.56
C LYS A 7 -26.71 12.19 -6.21
N GLN A 8 -25.70 12.93 -6.66
CA GLN A 8 -25.91 14.20 -7.36
C GLN A 8 -26.64 13.99 -8.69
N ALA A 9 -26.23 12.99 -9.47
CA ALA A 9 -26.89 12.63 -10.72
C ALA A 9 -28.36 12.23 -10.52
N GLN A 10 -28.63 11.39 -9.51
CA GLN A 10 -30.00 10.99 -9.14
C GLN A 10 -30.87 12.19 -8.79
N GLN A 11 -30.36 13.12 -7.97
CA GLN A 11 -31.12 14.36 -7.62
C GLN A 11 -31.48 15.18 -8.86
N ILE A 12 -30.55 15.32 -9.83
CA ILE A 12 -30.85 16.04 -11.07
C ILE A 12 -31.91 15.29 -11.88
N ILE A 13 -31.79 13.97 -12.00
CA ILE A 13 -32.73 13.11 -12.76
C ILE A 13 -34.13 13.13 -12.15
N GLU A 14 -34.23 13.20 -10.82
CA GLU A 14 -35.50 13.28 -10.09
C GLU A 14 -36.19 14.68 -10.22
N CYS A 15 -35.35 15.74 -10.16
CA CYS A 15 -35.84 17.11 -10.21
C CYS A 15 -36.13 17.61 -11.63
N GLN A 16 -35.49 17.02 -12.63
CA GLN A 16 -35.58 17.40 -14.03
C GLN A 16 -36.02 16.23 -14.90
N SER A 17 -36.70 16.51 -16.01
CA SER A 17 -37.18 15.46 -16.92
C SER A 17 -36.05 14.92 -17.82
N ILE A 18 -34.94 14.45 -17.24
CA ILE A 18 -33.81 13.91 -17.99
C ILE A 18 -34.20 12.65 -18.78
N GLU A 19 -33.88 12.58 -20.06
CA GLU A 19 -34.13 11.44 -20.96
C GLU A 19 -32.86 10.74 -21.40
N LEU A 20 -31.77 11.50 -21.60
CA LEU A 20 -30.47 11.00 -22.01
C LEU A 20 -29.45 11.25 -20.92
N VAL A 21 -28.73 10.21 -20.52
CA VAL A 21 -27.57 10.32 -19.63
C VAL A 21 -26.34 9.84 -20.37
N THR A 22 -25.33 10.69 -20.49
CA THR A 22 -24.07 10.30 -21.13
C THR A 22 -22.92 10.27 -20.13
N PHE A 23 -22.01 9.34 -20.33
CA PHE A 23 -20.84 9.17 -19.48
C PHE A 23 -19.57 9.31 -20.31
N ASP A 24 -18.57 10.01 -19.76
CA ASP A 24 -17.21 9.81 -20.17
C ASP A 24 -16.76 8.39 -19.82
N LEU A 25 -15.69 7.90 -20.45
CA LEU A 25 -15.20 6.53 -20.20
C LEU A 25 -14.00 6.51 -19.25
N PHE A 26 -12.88 7.10 -19.64
CA PHE A 26 -11.64 6.99 -18.88
C PHE A 26 -11.68 7.93 -17.67
N ASP A 27 -11.17 7.43 -16.52
CA ASP A 27 -11.25 8.11 -15.22
C ASP A 27 -12.69 8.43 -14.73
N THR A 28 -13.71 7.84 -15.40
CA THR A 28 -15.12 7.88 -15.02
C THR A 28 -15.71 6.47 -14.86
N LEU A 29 -15.73 5.65 -15.91
CA LEU A 29 -16.15 4.25 -15.89
C LEU A 29 -14.97 3.28 -15.98
N ILE A 30 -13.94 3.64 -16.73
CA ILE A 30 -12.74 2.82 -16.96
C ILE A 30 -11.56 3.46 -16.24
N TYR A 31 -10.98 2.73 -15.30
CA TYR A 31 -9.79 3.16 -14.56
C TYR A 31 -8.60 2.29 -14.89
N ARG A 32 -7.40 2.86 -14.83
CA ARG A 32 -6.14 2.16 -15.04
C ARG A 32 -5.42 1.91 -13.72
N ARG A 33 -4.80 0.73 -13.59
CA ARG A 33 -3.96 0.34 -12.44
C ARG A 33 -2.53 0.84 -12.58
N VAL A 34 -2.35 2.01 -13.17
CA VAL A 34 -1.05 2.68 -13.33
C VAL A 34 -1.16 4.12 -12.85
N ALA A 35 -0.09 4.67 -12.32
CA ALA A 35 -0.10 6.04 -11.78
C ALA A 35 -0.25 7.10 -12.87
N LYS A 36 0.32 6.84 -14.05
CA LYS A 36 0.21 7.72 -15.22
C LYS A 36 -0.28 6.91 -16.41
N PRO A 37 -1.30 7.35 -17.16
CA PRO A 37 -1.78 6.62 -18.34
C PRO A 37 -0.67 6.25 -19.34
N VAL A 38 0.34 7.10 -19.49
CA VAL A 38 1.49 6.87 -20.38
C VAL A 38 2.36 5.67 -20.00
N ALA A 39 2.28 5.18 -18.74
CA ALA A 39 2.98 3.97 -18.31
C ALA A 39 2.52 2.72 -19.08
N ILE A 40 1.31 2.73 -19.63
CA ILE A 40 0.79 1.68 -20.52
C ILE A 40 1.73 1.46 -21.71
N PHE A 41 2.27 2.53 -22.30
CA PHE A 41 3.16 2.42 -23.46
C PHE A 41 4.47 1.69 -23.13
N ALA A 42 5.03 1.96 -21.95
CA ALA A 42 6.24 1.29 -21.51
C ALA A 42 6.00 -0.21 -21.23
N GLN A 43 4.85 -0.55 -20.64
CA GLN A 43 4.47 -1.94 -20.40
C GLN A 43 4.16 -2.68 -21.73
N ALA A 44 3.49 -2.02 -22.65
CA ALA A 44 3.25 -2.56 -23.99
C ALA A 44 4.55 -2.90 -24.73
N TYR A 45 5.53 -1.99 -24.66
CA TYR A 45 6.85 -2.24 -25.23
C TYR A 45 7.57 -3.42 -24.55
N ASN A 46 7.55 -3.50 -23.23
CA ASN A 46 8.13 -4.63 -22.50
C ASN A 46 7.51 -5.96 -22.93
N ALA A 47 6.20 -5.99 -23.17
CA ALA A 47 5.51 -7.19 -23.65
C ALA A 47 5.85 -7.57 -25.11
N ALA A 48 6.21 -6.56 -25.94
CA ALA A 48 6.56 -6.77 -27.35
C ALA A 48 8.08 -6.82 -27.61
N LYS A 49 8.92 -6.52 -26.63
CA LYS A 49 10.36 -6.28 -26.82
C LYS A 49 11.13 -7.39 -27.51
N GLN A 50 10.71 -8.65 -27.34
CA GLN A 50 11.35 -9.79 -28.00
C GLN A 50 10.97 -9.93 -29.49
N ASP A 51 9.88 -9.28 -29.90
CA ASP A 51 9.30 -9.39 -31.24
C ASP A 51 9.60 -8.16 -32.09
N VAL A 52 10.34 -7.17 -31.56
CA VAL A 52 10.67 -5.92 -32.25
C VAL A 52 12.16 -5.64 -32.22
N SER A 53 12.67 -5.06 -33.30
CA SER A 53 14.10 -4.75 -33.47
C SER A 53 14.55 -3.43 -32.83
N LEU A 54 13.64 -2.70 -32.20
CA LEU A 54 13.94 -1.43 -31.52
C LEU A 54 14.80 -1.67 -30.28
N GLU A 55 16.08 -1.34 -30.34
CA GLU A 55 17.01 -1.47 -29.21
C GLU A 55 16.99 -0.24 -28.30
N ILE A 56 15.86 0.01 -27.65
CA ILE A 56 15.65 1.14 -26.74
C ILE A 56 15.12 0.67 -25.40
N SER A 57 15.18 1.51 -24.38
CA SER A 57 14.55 1.25 -23.09
C SER A 57 13.04 1.46 -23.16
N ALA A 58 12.29 0.87 -22.23
CA ALA A 58 10.84 1.09 -22.13
C ALA A 58 10.48 2.57 -21.92
N LYS A 59 11.34 3.32 -21.23
CA LYS A 59 11.17 4.76 -21.04
C LYS A 59 11.34 5.53 -22.35
N GLU A 60 12.38 5.22 -23.12
CA GLU A 60 12.60 5.83 -24.42
C GLU A 60 11.46 5.49 -25.40
N TYR A 61 10.95 4.25 -25.37
CA TYR A 61 9.77 3.90 -26.16
C TYR A 61 8.53 4.71 -25.74
N MET A 62 8.28 4.86 -24.45
CA MET A 62 7.17 5.69 -23.94
C MET A 62 7.26 7.13 -24.49
N GLU A 63 8.45 7.73 -24.44
CA GLU A 63 8.69 9.08 -24.98
C GLU A 63 8.49 9.12 -26.50
N LEU A 64 9.00 8.12 -27.22
CA LEU A 64 8.83 7.98 -28.68
C LEU A 64 7.35 7.84 -29.06
N ARG A 65 6.59 7.01 -28.33
CA ARG A 65 5.15 6.79 -28.55
C ARG A 65 4.34 8.08 -28.34
N GLN A 66 4.66 8.83 -27.27
CA GLN A 66 4.05 10.16 -27.02
C GLN A 66 4.39 11.16 -28.12
N PHE A 67 5.65 11.17 -28.57
CA PHE A 67 6.08 12.01 -29.67
C PHE A 67 5.36 11.67 -30.98
N ALA A 68 5.21 10.37 -31.28
CA ALA A 68 4.45 9.88 -32.44
C ALA A 68 2.99 10.36 -32.42
N GLU A 69 2.33 10.27 -31.26
CA GLU A 69 0.95 10.77 -31.09
C GLU A 69 0.87 12.30 -31.33
N LYS A 70 1.78 13.05 -30.71
CA LYS A 70 1.84 14.51 -30.89
C LYS A 70 2.02 14.88 -32.37
N LYS A 71 2.95 14.25 -33.07
CA LYS A 71 3.20 14.49 -34.51
C LYS A 71 2.02 14.10 -35.37
N CYS A 72 1.38 12.98 -35.06
CA CYS A 72 0.19 12.55 -35.76
C CYS A 72 -0.95 13.57 -35.60
N LYS A 73 -1.21 14.07 -34.40
CA LYS A 73 -2.19 15.12 -34.11
C LYS A 73 -1.86 16.44 -34.83
N GLU A 74 -0.60 16.81 -34.91
CA GLU A 74 -0.16 18.03 -35.64
C GLU A 74 -0.38 17.92 -37.15
N SER A 75 -0.39 16.72 -37.73
CA SER A 75 -0.59 16.47 -39.14
C SER A 75 -2.06 16.45 -39.59
N THR A 76 -3.00 16.45 -38.65
CA THR A 76 -4.44 16.41 -38.95
C THR A 76 -5.12 17.74 -38.57
N ALA A 77 -6.04 18.23 -39.42
CA ALA A 77 -6.76 19.48 -39.19
C ALA A 77 -7.64 19.43 -37.91
N SER A 78 -8.23 18.28 -37.64
CA SER A 78 -9.07 18.05 -36.45
C SER A 78 -8.26 17.82 -35.18
N ARG A 79 -6.97 17.49 -35.29
CA ARG A 79 -6.10 17.01 -34.21
C ARG A 79 -6.62 15.72 -33.53
N GLU A 80 -7.61 15.07 -34.14
CA GLU A 80 -8.09 13.75 -33.70
C GLU A 80 -7.46 12.67 -34.57
N VAL A 81 -7.03 11.58 -33.94
CA VAL A 81 -6.25 10.50 -34.56
C VAL A 81 -6.66 9.17 -33.99
N CYS A 82 -6.48 8.09 -34.75
CA CYS A 82 -6.66 6.72 -34.26
C CYS A 82 -5.33 6.04 -33.93
N LEU A 83 -5.38 4.94 -33.18
CA LEU A 83 -4.20 4.21 -32.74
C LEU A 83 -3.32 3.75 -33.93
N GLU A 84 -3.92 3.27 -35.01
CA GLU A 84 -3.23 2.81 -36.21
C GLU A 84 -2.38 3.94 -36.83
N GLN A 85 -2.94 5.14 -36.91
CA GLN A 85 -2.22 6.31 -37.42
C GLN A 85 -1.02 6.66 -36.54
N ILE A 86 -1.19 6.62 -35.22
CA ILE A 86 -0.11 6.91 -34.27
C ILE A 86 1.00 5.87 -34.39
N ILE A 87 0.66 4.60 -34.39
CA ILE A 87 1.62 3.50 -34.52
C ILE A 87 2.35 3.53 -35.86
N SER A 88 1.68 3.97 -36.94
CA SER A 88 2.31 4.12 -38.27
C SER A 88 3.47 5.11 -38.27
N MET A 89 3.51 6.06 -37.34
CA MET A 89 4.58 7.06 -37.16
C MET A 89 5.85 6.49 -36.49
N LEU A 90 5.77 5.28 -35.90
CA LEU A 90 6.93 4.69 -35.24
C LEU A 90 7.96 4.18 -36.26
N PRO A 91 9.28 4.30 -35.96
CA PRO A 91 10.36 3.82 -36.82
C PRO A 91 10.54 2.31 -36.72
N ALA A 92 9.55 1.55 -37.16
CA ALA A 92 9.50 0.10 -37.10
C ALA A 92 8.91 -0.46 -38.39
N SER A 93 9.16 -1.74 -38.71
CA SER A 93 8.54 -2.44 -39.84
C SER A 93 7.03 -2.61 -39.64
N GLU A 94 6.29 -2.93 -40.68
CA GLU A 94 4.84 -3.11 -40.60
C GLU A 94 4.45 -4.24 -39.64
N SER A 95 5.19 -5.35 -39.65
CA SER A 95 4.97 -6.47 -38.72
C SER A 95 5.22 -6.06 -37.25
N GLU A 96 6.28 -5.31 -37.00
CA GLU A 96 6.60 -4.80 -35.65
C GLU A 96 5.56 -3.78 -35.17
N ARG A 97 5.10 -2.88 -36.05
CA ARG A 97 4.00 -1.95 -35.75
C ARG A 97 2.72 -2.70 -35.40
N SER A 98 2.38 -3.75 -36.12
CA SER A 98 1.23 -4.60 -35.80
C SER A 98 1.38 -5.25 -34.43
N ARG A 99 2.58 -5.75 -34.10
CA ARG A 99 2.87 -6.32 -32.77
C ARG A 99 2.79 -5.29 -31.66
N LEU A 100 3.33 -4.09 -31.87
CA LEU A 100 3.27 -2.98 -30.89
C LEU A 100 1.83 -2.52 -30.66
N LEU A 101 1.02 -2.40 -31.71
CA LEU A 101 -0.41 -2.11 -31.61
C LEU A 101 -1.14 -3.15 -30.77
N GLN A 102 -0.93 -4.41 -31.07
CA GLN A 102 -1.55 -5.52 -30.34
C GLN A 102 -1.11 -5.51 -28.86
N ALA A 103 0.17 -5.28 -28.60
CA ALA A 103 0.71 -5.18 -27.24
C ALA A 103 0.09 -4.01 -26.46
N GLU A 104 -0.13 -2.86 -27.10
CA GLU A 104 -0.78 -1.71 -26.44
C GLU A 104 -2.23 -2.05 -26.06
N LEU A 105 -3.00 -2.71 -26.93
CA LEU A 105 -4.36 -3.15 -26.64
C LEU A 105 -4.43 -4.21 -25.53
N GLU A 106 -3.53 -5.19 -25.56
CA GLU A 106 -3.42 -6.22 -24.52
C GLU A 106 -3.07 -5.62 -23.16
N THR A 107 -2.17 -4.64 -23.16
CA THR A 107 -1.73 -3.92 -21.96
C THR A 107 -2.85 -3.04 -21.41
N GLU A 108 -3.55 -2.28 -22.24
CA GLU A 108 -4.75 -1.52 -21.83
C GLU A 108 -5.79 -2.44 -21.19
N LYS A 109 -6.09 -3.57 -21.80
CA LYS A 109 -7.02 -4.57 -21.25
C LYS A 109 -6.55 -5.12 -19.91
N HIS A 110 -5.25 -5.41 -19.75
CA HIS A 110 -4.70 -6.01 -18.54
C HIS A 110 -4.68 -5.04 -17.35
N TYR A 111 -4.31 -3.80 -17.60
CA TYR A 111 -4.16 -2.79 -16.53
C TYR A 111 -5.41 -1.97 -16.26
N SER A 112 -6.49 -2.17 -17.00
CA SER A 112 -7.75 -1.45 -16.79
C SER A 112 -8.81 -2.29 -16.08
N PHE A 113 -9.75 -1.60 -15.43
CA PHE A 113 -10.92 -2.21 -14.80
C PHE A 113 -12.11 -1.26 -14.87
N LEU A 114 -13.32 -1.83 -14.79
CA LEU A 114 -14.56 -1.06 -14.73
C LEU A 114 -14.90 -0.69 -13.28
N GLU A 115 -15.27 0.54 -13.07
CA GLU A 115 -15.79 1.00 -11.78
C GLU A 115 -17.18 0.41 -11.54
N THR A 116 -17.32 -0.34 -10.44
CA THR A 116 -18.48 -1.20 -10.22
C THR A 116 -19.76 -0.44 -9.88
N GLU A 117 -19.66 0.67 -9.13
CA GLU A 117 -20.82 1.46 -8.73
C GLU A 117 -21.37 2.29 -9.91
N ILE A 118 -20.48 2.88 -10.72
CA ILE A 118 -20.89 3.56 -11.96
C ILE A 118 -21.52 2.57 -12.93
N LYS A 119 -20.93 1.38 -13.08
CA LYS A 119 -21.51 0.32 -13.90
C LYS A 119 -22.93 -0.06 -13.42
N ALA A 120 -23.10 -0.29 -12.13
CA ALA A 120 -24.41 -0.58 -11.53
C ALA A 120 -25.41 0.55 -11.76
N PHE A 121 -24.94 1.80 -11.60
CA PHE A 121 -25.79 2.97 -11.85
C PHE A 121 -26.24 3.09 -13.31
N ILE A 122 -25.35 2.80 -14.27
CA ILE A 122 -25.68 2.75 -15.70
C ILE A 122 -26.81 1.74 -15.97
N PHE A 123 -26.72 0.55 -15.40
CA PHE A 123 -27.78 -0.46 -15.57
C PHE A 123 -29.08 -0.04 -14.91
N ALA A 124 -29.05 0.56 -13.73
CA ALA A 124 -30.26 1.08 -13.08
C ALA A 124 -30.94 2.20 -13.90
N LEU A 125 -30.17 3.05 -14.58
CA LEU A 125 -30.70 4.04 -15.51
C LEU A 125 -31.42 3.40 -16.70
N ILE A 126 -30.82 2.38 -17.31
CA ILE A 126 -31.40 1.65 -18.44
C ILE A 126 -32.71 0.96 -17.99
N GLU A 127 -32.70 0.28 -16.85
CA GLU A 127 -33.88 -0.37 -16.27
C GLU A 127 -35.02 0.63 -15.98
N SER A 128 -34.67 1.87 -15.59
CA SER A 128 -35.63 2.95 -15.38
C SER A 128 -36.11 3.62 -16.68
N GLY A 129 -35.71 3.10 -17.84
CA GLY A 129 -36.13 3.60 -19.16
C GLY A 129 -35.37 4.83 -19.64
N LYS A 130 -34.23 5.19 -19.02
CA LYS A 130 -33.38 6.26 -19.51
C LYS A 130 -32.50 5.77 -20.65
N ARG A 131 -32.27 6.62 -21.64
CA ARG A 131 -31.28 6.37 -22.68
C ARG A 131 -29.89 6.65 -22.12
N VAL A 132 -28.92 5.79 -22.43
CA VAL A 132 -27.52 5.96 -22.02
C VAL A 132 -26.64 5.90 -23.25
N ALA A 133 -25.60 6.75 -23.29
CA ALA A 133 -24.53 6.69 -24.28
C ALA A 133 -23.18 7.04 -23.68
N PHE A 134 -22.10 6.60 -24.33
CA PHE A 134 -20.71 6.91 -23.93
C PHE A 134 -20.11 7.93 -24.89
N ILE A 135 -19.31 8.86 -24.35
CA ILE A 135 -18.60 9.88 -25.11
C ILE A 135 -17.15 9.92 -24.63
N SER A 136 -16.18 9.64 -25.48
CA SER A 136 -14.77 9.59 -25.09
C SER A 136 -13.86 10.32 -26.05
N ASP A 137 -12.98 11.18 -25.52
CA ASP A 137 -11.88 11.77 -26.27
C ASP A 137 -10.68 10.82 -26.22
N MET A 138 -10.62 9.87 -27.17
CA MET A 138 -9.62 8.81 -27.18
C MET A 138 -9.23 8.41 -28.60
N TYR A 139 -8.00 7.91 -28.77
CA TYR A 139 -7.48 7.40 -30.03
C TYR A 139 -7.86 5.93 -30.33
N LEU A 140 -8.37 5.20 -29.32
CA LEU A 140 -8.89 3.84 -29.55
C LEU A 140 -10.22 3.91 -30.29
N SER A 141 -10.43 2.98 -31.23
CA SER A 141 -11.71 2.86 -31.92
C SER A 141 -12.79 2.29 -31.00
N THR A 142 -14.04 2.51 -31.37
CA THR A 142 -15.22 1.91 -30.72
C THR A 142 -15.09 0.39 -30.60
N GLN A 143 -14.57 -0.28 -31.64
CA GLN A 143 -14.34 -1.71 -31.63
C GLN A 143 -13.26 -2.10 -30.62
N GLN A 144 -12.14 -1.39 -30.60
CA GLN A 144 -11.02 -1.63 -29.66
C GLN A 144 -11.47 -1.42 -28.21
N ILE A 145 -12.22 -0.37 -27.92
CA ILE A 145 -12.78 -0.10 -26.58
C ILE A 145 -13.67 -1.27 -26.14
N ARG A 146 -14.60 -1.71 -26.99
CA ARG A 146 -15.47 -2.86 -26.67
C ARG A 146 -14.70 -4.15 -26.44
N GLN A 147 -13.70 -4.43 -27.24
CA GLN A 147 -12.86 -5.63 -27.09
C GLN A 147 -11.98 -5.60 -25.85
N CYS A 148 -11.40 -4.46 -25.53
CA CYS A 148 -10.50 -4.33 -24.39
C CYS A 148 -11.25 -4.28 -23.05
N PHE A 149 -12.34 -3.52 -22.97
CA PHE A 149 -12.94 -3.18 -21.69
C PHE A 149 -14.34 -3.77 -21.45
N PHE A 150 -15.09 -4.09 -22.52
CA PHE A 150 -16.47 -4.57 -22.39
C PHE A 150 -16.66 -6.03 -22.85
N ALA A 151 -15.59 -6.77 -23.15
CA ALA A 151 -15.68 -8.14 -23.66
C ALA A 151 -16.45 -9.12 -22.74
N GLY A 152 -16.42 -8.87 -21.42
CA GLY A 152 -17.18 -9.64 -20.42
C GLY A 152 -18.55 -9.05 -20.08
N GLU A 153 -18.96 -7.94 -20.70
CA GLU A 153 -20.13 -7.13 -20.34
C GLU A 153 -20.99 -6.86 -21.59
N PRO A 154 -21.76 -7.86 -22.07
CA PRO A 154 -22.49 -7.75 -23.33
C PRO A 154 -23.50 -6.60 -23.37
N ASP A 155 -24.05 -6.21 -22.22
CA ASP A 155 -25.00 -5.11 -22.15
C ASP A 155 -24.32 -3.74 -22.31
N LEU A 156 -23.10 -3.56 -21.81
CA LEU A 156 -22.29 -2.36 -22.08
C LEU A 156 -21.91 -2.26 -23.57
N CYS A 157 -21.67 -3.40 -24.24
CA CYS A 157 -21.36 -3.42 -25.65
C CYS A 157 -22.50 -2.90 -26.56
N ARG A 158 -23.76 -2.89 -26.07
CA ARG A 158 -24.94 -2.42 -26.82
C ARG A 158 -25.16 -0.93 -26.69
N ILE A 159 -24.55 -0.29 -25.68
CA ILE A 159 -24.70 1.14 -25.45
C ILE A 159 -24.02 1.91 -26.59
N PRO A 160 -24.67 2.94 -27.18
CA PRO A 160 -24.03 3.84 -28.13
C PRO A 160 -22.74 4.43 -27.59
N LEU A 161 -21.69 4.43 -28.42
CA LEU A 161 -20.35 4.92 -28.04
C LEU A 161 -19.83 5.85 -29.14
N TYR A 162 -19.45 7.05 -28.73
CA TYR A 162 -18.92 8.11 -29.60
C TYR A 162 -17.47 8.42 -29.21
N VAL A 163 -16.53 8.20 -30.11
CA VAL A 163 -15.09 8.33 -29.86
C VAL A 163 -14.49 9.40 -30.78
N SER A 164 -13.68 10.29 -30.22
CA SER A 164 -13.12 11.44 -30.96
C SER A 164 -12.22 11.01 -32.11
N GLY A 165 -11.38 10.00 -31.91
CA GLY A 165 -10.48 9.50 -32.96
C GLY A 165 -11.18 8.96 -34.19
N GLU A 166 -12.39 8.40 -34.07
CA GLU A 166 -13.20 7.93 -35.21
C GLU A 166 -14.04 9.03 -35.85
N ASN A 167 -14.52 9.99 -35.04
CA ASN A 167 -15.48 11.01 -35.49
C ASN A 167 -14.79 12.31 -35.94
N GLY A 168 -13.48 12.47 -35.69
CA GLY A 168 -12.73 13.68 -36.06
C GLY A 168 -13.15 14.94 -35.30
N VAL A 169 -13.89 14.81 -34.19
CA VAL A 169 -14.33 15.88 -33.32
C VAL A 169 -14.21 15.47 -31.84
N ASN A 170 -14.06 16.42 -30.94
CA ASN A 170 -13.83 16.15 -29.52
C ASN A 170 -14.79 16.94 -28.61
N LYS A 171 -14.82 16.55 -27.33
CA LYS A 171 -15.58 17.23 -26.26
C LYS A 171 -15.04 18.63 -25.98
N ALA A 172 -13.72 18.78 -26.05
CA ALA A 172 -13.05 20.04 -25.74
C ALA A 172 -13.48 21.20 -26.67
N SER A 173 -13.79 20.92 -27.93
CA SER A 173 -14.36 21.88 -28.88
C SER A 173 -15.87 22.04 -28.78
N GLY A 174 -16.55 21.18 -28.04
CA GLY A 174 -18.01 21.06 -27.98
C GLY A 174 -18.64 20.40 -29.21
N ALA A 175 -17.88 20.17 -30.29
CA ALA A 175 -18.39 19.58 -31.53
C ALA A 175 -18.89 18.13 -31.33
N MET A 176 -18.30 17.40 -30.41
CA MET A 176 -18.73 16.04 -30.08
C MET A 176 -20.16 16.05 -29.51
N PHE A 177 -20.51 16.98 -28.64
CA PHE A 177 -21.87 17.07 -28.08
C PHE A 177 -22.90 17.40 -29.16
N LYS A 178 -22.57 18.24 -30.17
CA LYS A 178 -23.45 18.48 -31.33
C LYS A 178 -23.63 17.25 -32.20
N LEU A 179 -22.58 16.45 -32.37
CA LEU A 179 -22.65 15.18 -33.10
C LEU A 179 -23.59 14.21 -32.37
N VAL A 180 -23.41 14.04 -31.06
CA VAL A 180 -24.23 13.15 -30.23
C VAL A 180 -25.67 13.65 -30.16
N GLN A 181 -25.90 14.95 -30.04
CA GLN A 181 -27.22 15.55 -30.07
C GLN A 181 -27.99 15.15 -31.31
N LYS A 182 -27.33 15.23 -32.47
CA LYS A 182 -27.95 14.86 -33.76
C LYS A 182 -28.17 13.35 -33.87
N ALA A 183 -27.19 12.54 -33.47
CA ALA A 183 -27.23 11.09 -33.55
C ALA A 183 -28.32 10.49 -32.64
N GLU A 184 -28.44 11.03 -31.41
CA GLU A 184 -29.41 10.59 -30.41
C GLU A 184 -30.77 11.33 -30.52
N ASN A 185 -30.90 12.30 -31.39
CA ASN A 185 -32.07 13.21 -31.45
C ASN A 185 -32.41 13.74 -30.03
N ALA A 186 -31.40 14.26 -29.34
CA ALA A 186 -31.50 14.63 -27.92
C ALA A 186 -31.92 16.10 -27.77
N ASP A 187 -32.84 16.34 -26.82
CA ASP A 187 -33.10 17.65 -26.28
C ASP A 187 -32.04 18.00 -25.23
N VAL A 188 -31.25 19.02 -25.45
CA VAL A 188 -30.15 19.42 -24.55
C VAL A 188 -30.64 19.75 -23.12
N THR A 189 -31.85 20.24 -22.96
CA THR A 189 -32.48 20.55 -21.65
C THR A 189 -32.88 19.30 -20.87
N ARG A 190 -32.87 18.14 -21.53
CA ARG A 190 -33.24 16.84 -20.97
C ARG A 190 -32.05 15.85 -21.01
N TRP A 191 -30.86 16.39 -21.08
CA TRP A 191 -29.61 15.64 -21.22
C TRP A 191 -28.69 15.93 -20.03
N LEU A 192 -28.20 14.86 -19.36
CA LEU A 192 -27.21 14.91 -18.31
C LEU A 192 -25.90 14.28 -18.82
N HIS A 193 -24.78 14.95 -18.63
CA HIS A 193 -23.45 14.41 -18.90
C HIS A 193 -22.65 14.26 -17.61
N ILE A 194 -21.95 13.12 -17.46
CA ILE A 194 -21.12 12.77 -16.30
C ILE A 194 -19.71 12.46 -16.78
N GLY A 195 -18.70 13.18 -16.27
CA GLY A 195 -17.31 12.96 -16.60
C GLY A 195 -16.34 13.65 -15.66
N ASP A 196 -15.04 13.34 -15.79
CA ASP A 196 -14.00 13.76 -14.85
C ASP A 196 -13.31 15.09 -15.22
N HIS A 197 -13.31 15.46 -16.49
CA HIS A 197 -12.55 16.61 -16.96
C HIS A 197 -13.34 17.92 -16.89
N GLU A 198 -12.90 18.84 -16.01
CA GLU A 198 -13.61 20.11 -15.70
C GLU A 198 -14.00 20.93 -16.95
N ILE A 199 -13.16 20.96 -18.00
CA ILE A 199 -13.46 21.74 -19.22
C ILE A 199 -14.31 20.90 -20.17
N SER A 200 -13.87 19.73 -20.56
CA SER A 200 -14.49 18.90 -21.61
C SER A 200 -15.83 18.30 -21.18
N ASP A 201 -15.97 17.94 -19.90
CA ASP A 201 -17.15 17.21 -19.41
C ASP A 201 -18.09 18.08 -18.56
N VAL A 202 -17.64 19.27 -18.13
CA VAL A 202 -18.47 20.14 -17.29
C VAL A 202 -18.74 21.46 -17.98
N LYS A 203 -17.69 22.27 -18.25
CA LYS A 203 -17.88 23.63 -18.76
C LYS A 203 -18.42 23.64 -20.18
N ASN A 204 -17.85 22.84 -21.07
CA ASN A 204 -18.25 22.83 -22.48
C ASN A 204 -19.68 22.33 -22.69
N PRO A 205 -20.12 21.17 -22.19
CA PRO A 205 -21.52 20.74 -22.34
C PRO A 205 -22.49 21.74 -21.71
N ALA A 206 -22.18 22.34 -20.56
CA ALA A 206 -23.00 23.37 -19.94
C ALA A 206 -23.24 24.59 -20.83
N LEU A 207 -22.27 24.99 -21.67
CA LEU A 207 -22.45 26.07 -22.66
C LEU A 207 -23.50 25.73 -23.74
N TYR A 208 -23.81 24.45 -23.92
CA TYR A 208 -24.87 23.98 -24.83
C TYR A 208 -26.19 23.73 -24.14
N GLY A 209 -26.30 24.01 -22.83
CA GLY A 209 -27.51 23.79 -22.04
C GLY A 209 -27.69 22.35 -21.55
N ILE A 210 -26.61 21.55 -21.58
CA ILE A 210 -26.59 20.18 -21.05
C ILE A 210 -26.27 20.25 -19.56
N GLU A 211 -27.06 19.56 -18.73
CA GLU A 211 -26.76 19.40 -17.31
C GLU A 211 -25.50 18.56 -17.11
N THR A 212 -24.72 18.85 -16.08
CA THR A 212 -23.43 18.16 -15.87
C THR A 212 -23.20 17.75 -14.43
N VAL A 213 -22.55 16.60 -14.25
CA VAL A 213 -22.02 16.14 -12.96
C VAL A 213 -20.52 15.86 -13.10
N HIS A 214 -19.75 16.54 -12.26
CA HIS A 214 -18.30 16.39 -12.26
C HIS A 214 -17.87 15.17 -11.44
N SER A 215 -17.32 14.17 -12.10
CA SER A 215 -16.79 12.94 -11.49
C SER A 215 -15.30 13.10 -11.18
N ALA A 216 -14.93 14.11 -10.40
CA ALA A 216 -13.54 14.37 -10.08
C ALA A 216 -13.12 13.76 -8.74
N PRO A 217 -11.86 13.30 -8.63
CA PRO A 217 -11.25 12.94 -7.35
C PRO A 217 -11.28 14.12 -6.38
N THR A 218 -11.40 13.83 -5.08
CA THR A 218 -11.29 14.87 -4.06
C THR A 218 -9.91 15.54 -4.11
N LEU A 219 -9.84 16.82 -3.76
CA LEU A 219 -8.60 17.58 -3.80
C LEU A 219 -7.44 16.96 -2.97
N PRO A 220 -7.69 16.41 -1.75
CA PRO A 220 -6.66 15.68 -1.01
C PRO A 220 -6.12 14.48 -1.77
N PHE A 221 -6.98 13.66 -2.34
CA PHE A 221 -6.58 12.49 -3.13
C PHE A 221 -5.75 12.88 -4.36
N LYS A 222 -6.20 13.89 -5.11
CA LYS A 222 -5.46 14.42 -6.26
C LYS A 222 -4.04 14.84 -5.89
N ARG A 223 -3.86 15.53 -4.75
CA ARG A 223 -2.54 15.93 -4.24
C ARG A 223 -1.65 14.74 -3.90
N ILE A 224 -2.22 13.68 -3.32
CA ILE A 224 -1.47 12.45 -2.99
C ILE A 224 -0.99 11.79 -4.28
N VAL A 225 -1.87 11.63 -5.26
CA VAL A 225 -1.52 11.04 -6.55
C VAL A 225 -0.45 11.87 -7.28
N GLU A 226 -0.58 13.20 -7.30
CA GLU A 226 0.42 14.09 -7.89
C GLU A 226 1.78 14.01 -7.17
N ALA A 227 1.78 13.91 -5.84
CA ALA A 227 3.01 13.74 -5.06
C ALA A 227 3.70 12.41 -5.38
N GLU A 228 2.93 11.33 -5.52
CA GLU A 228 3.46 10.02 -5.91
C GLU A 228 3.99 9.99 -7.32
N GLN A 229 3.28 10.57 -8.26
CA GLN A 229 3.74 10.69 -9.64
C GLN A 229 5.11 11.36 -9.74
N ARG A 230 5.41 12.31 -8.85
CA ARG A 230 6.74 12.94 -8.75
C ARG A 230 7.79 12.01 -8.14
N LEU A 231 7.43 11.22 -7.13
CA LEU A 231 8.35 10.28 -6.48
C LEU A 231 8.73 9.12 -7.41
N PHE A 232 7.79 8.68 -8.24
CA PHE A 232 7.94 7.57 -9.17
C PHE A 232 8.12 8.04 -10.62
N ASP A 233 8.68 9.24 -10.83
CA ASP A 233 8.95 9.76 -12.17
C ASP A 233 9.98 8.88 -12.88
N GLY A 234 9.46 8.02 -13.78
CA GLY A 234 10.23 7.01 -14.51
C GLY A 234 10.07 5.57 -14.00
N ASP A 235 9.35 5.33 -12.90
CA ASP A 235 8.98 3.98 -12.48
C ASP A 235 7.60 3.61 -13.07
N ILE A 236 7.56 2.43 -13.69
CA ILE A 236 6.44 1.98 -14.51
C ILE A 236 5.44 1.16 -13.69
N ASP A 237 5.88 0.65 -12.52
CA ASP A 237 5.12 -0.28 -11.68
C ASP A 237 4.26 0.40 -10.60
N CYS A 238 3.81 1.61 -10.83
CA CYS A 238 2.93 2.28 -9.88
C CYS A 238 1.60 1.53 -9.72
N ASN A 239 1.41 0.92 -8.57
CA ASN A 239 0.18 0.26 -8.21
C ASN A 239 -0.92 1.28 -7.89
N ALA A 240 -1.96 1.33 -8.72
CA ALA A 240 -3.12 2.20 -8.53
C ALA A 240 -4.15 1.65 -7.53
N SER A 241 -3.76 0.78 -6.61
CA SER A 241 -4.65 0.26 -5.54
C SER A 241 -5.34 1.38 -4.73
N ARG A 242 -4.73 2.55 -4.65
CA ARG A 242 -5.31 3.76 -4.04
C ARG A 242 -6.52 4.29 -4.76
N TYR A 243 -6.52 4.28 -6.10
CA TYR A 243 -7.71 4.68 -6.88
C TYR A 243 -8.88 3.77 -6.56
N ILE A 244 -8.64 2.45 -6.50
CA ILE A 244 -9.67 1.48 -6.18
C ILE A 244 -10.26 1.75 -4.79
N ALA A 245 -9.40 1.97 -3.79
CA ALA A 245 -9.83 2.29 -2.44
C ALA A 245 -10.58 3.63 -2.33
N ALA A 246 -10.17 4.65 -3.11
CA ALA A 246 -10.79 5.96 -3.09
C ALA A 246 -12.18 6.01 -3.74
N LEU A 247 -12.45 5.10 -4.67
CA LEU A 247 -13.72 5.09 -5.42
C LEU A 247 -14.90 4.71 -4.54
N SER A 248 -14.71 3.75 -3.64
CA SER A 248 -15.79 3.18 -2.83
C SER A 248 -15.41 3.10 -1.34
N PRO A 249 -15.35 4.23 -0.62
CA PRO A 249 -15.17 4.20 0.83
C PRO A 249 -16.40 3.54 1.49
N PRO A 250 -16.23 2.73 2.55
CA PRO A 250 -17.34 2.20 3.32
C PRO A 250 -18.28 3.30 3.80
N GLU A 251 -19.59 3.05 3.79
CA GLU A 251 -20.62 4.08 4.12
C GLU A 251 -20.42 4.66 5.54
N ASP A 252 -19.98 3.84 6.50
CA ASP A 252 -19.77 4.21 7.90
C ASP A 252 -18.32 4.65 8.20
N SER A 253 -17.48 4.88 7.19
CA SER A 253 -16.09 5.21 7.42
C SER A 253 -15.89 6.65 7.87
N ASN A 254 -14.97 6.84 8.83
CA ASN A 254 -14.38 8.15 9.06
C ASN A 254 -13.51 8.48 7.84
N VAL A 255 -14.02 9.32 6.95
CA VAL A 255 -13.40 9.60 5.65
C VAL A 255 -11.93 10.00 5.75
N PRO A 256 -11.49 10.90 6.67
CA PRO A 256 -10.07 11.21 6.82
C PRO A 256 -9.20 10.02 7.26
N ALA A 257 -9.69 9.18 8.18
CA ALA A 257 -8.95 8.00 8.60
C ALA A 257 -8.89 6.94 7.50
N PHE A 258 -10.00 6.73 6.78
CA PHE A 258 -10.04 5.85 5.62
C PHE A 258 -9.07 6.33 4.52
N GLU A 259 -9.07 7.63 4.18
CA GLU A 259 -8.16 8.20 3.19
C GLU A 259 -6.69 8.01 3.59
N LEU A 260 -6.35 8.25 4.86
CA LEU A 260 -5.00 8.02 5.38
C LEU A 260 -4.60 6.53 5.26
N GLY A 261 -5.48 5.62 5.66
CA GLY A 261 -5.26 4.18 5.55
C GLY A 261 -5.13 3.73 4.10
N ALA A 262 -6.09 4.06 3.25
CA ALA A 262 -6.15 3.59 1.88
C ALA A 262 -5.07 4.21 0.97
N PHE A 263 -4.75 5.50 1.14
CA PHE A 263 -3.87 6.22 0.21
C PHE A 263 -2.40 6.26 0.64
N ILE A 264 -2.12 6.13 1.93
CA ILE A 264 -0.75 6.19 2.45
C ILE A 264 -0.30 4.83 2.94
N TRP A 265 -0.99 4.29 3.94
CA TRP A 265 -0.56 3.05 4.59
C TRP A 265 -0.87 1.79 3.79
N GLY A 266 -2.00 1.73 3.09
CA GLY A 266 -2.40 0.55 2.32
C GLY A 266 -1.35 0.11 1.31
N PRO A 267 -0.84 0.98 0.42
CA PRO A 267 0.23 0.63 -0.52
C PRO A 267 1.53 0.22 0.16
N VAL A 268 1.92 0.88 1.26
CA VAL A 268 3.14 0.52 2.02
C VAL A 268 2.99 -0.86 2.67
N LEU A 269 1.83 -1.11 3.29
CA LEU A 269 1.53 -2.39 3.93
C LEU A 269 1.41 -3.53 2.91
N LEU A 270 0.82 -3.26 1.74
CA LEU A 270 0.74 -4.23 0.65
C LEU A 270 2.13 -4.63 0.14
N ALA A 271 2.98 -3.63 -0.13
CA ALA A 271 4.35 -3.88 -0.58
C ALA A 271 5.19 -4.61 0.49
N PHE A 272 5.03 -4.23 1.77
CA PHE A 272 5.63 -4.94 2.89
C PHE A 272 5.16 -6.40 2.98
N THR A 273 3.85 -6.62 2.83
CA THR A 273 3.27 -7.97 2.87
C THR A 273 3.79 -8.85 1.74
N ASP A 274 3.89 -8.33 0.52
CA ASP A 274 4.48 -9.05 -0.61
C ASP A 274 5.93 -9.43 -0.33
N TRP A 275 6.72 -8.50 0.18
CA TRP A 275 8.10 -8.74 0.57
C TRP A 275 8.21 -9.79 1.70
N VAL A 276 7.33 -9.77 2.71
CA VAL A 276 7.28 -10.78 3.76
C VAL A 276 7.01 -12.16 3.17
N VAL A 277 6.00 -12.30 2.30
CA VAL A 277 5.66 -13.58 1.65
C VAL A 277 6.83 -14.10 0.81
N ASP A 278 7.54 -13.24 0.08
CA ASP A 278 8.73 -13.63 -0.68
C ASP A 278 9.86 -14.15 0.24
N LYS A 279 10.07 -13.50 1.39
CA LYS A 279 11.05 -13.94 2.39
C LYS A 279 10.66 -15.28 3.05
N VAL A 280 9.38 -15.49 3.35
CA VAL A 280 8.84 -16.75 3.86
C VAL A 280 9.13 -17.89 2.87
N LEU A 281 8.86 -17.67 1.58
CA LEU A 281 9.13 -18.66 0.54
C LEU A 281 10.64 -18.96 0.40
N ALA A 282 11.46 -17.92 0.40
CA ALA A 282 12.91 -18.05 0.28
C ALA A 282 13.53 -18.81 1.47
N SER A 283 13.03 -18.61 2.68
CA SER A 283 13.47 -19.30 3.90
C SER A 283 12.87 -20.70 4.06
N LYS A 284 11.88 -21.07 3.25
CA LYS A 284 11.08 -22.31 3.37
C LYS A 284 10.43 -22.48 4.75
N ALA A 285 10.08 -21.39 5.39
CA ALA A 285 9.45 -21.38 6.69
C ALA A 285 8.02 -21.95 6.62
N SER A 286 7.65 -22.72 7.64
CA SER A 286 6.30 -23.29 7.79
C SER A 286 5.39 -22.42 8.66
N SER A 287 5.94 -21.45 9.40
CA SER A 287 5.17 -20.53 10.25
C SER A 287 5.69 -19.11 10.20
N VAL A 288 4.76 -18.16 10.29
CA VAL A 288 5.03 -16.71 10.40
C VAL A 288 4.52 -16.23 11.74
N LEU A 289 5.41 -15.75 12.59
CA LEU A 289 5.09 -15.21 13.92
C LEU A 289 4.98 -13.69 13.83
N CYS A 290 3.79 -13.17 13.76
CA CYS A 290 3.54 -11.73 13.80
C CYS A 290 3.51 -11.27 15.26
N LEU A 291 4.51 -10.45 15.64
CA LEU A 291 4.59 -9.91 16.98
C LEU A 291 3.43 -8.95 17.23
N MET A 292 2.72 -9.19 18.34
CA MET A 292 1.61 -8.33 18.74
C MET A 292 2.18 -7.08 19.43
N ARG A 293 1.64 -5.94 19.21
CA ARG A 293 0.35 -5.35 18.84
C ARG A 293 0.13 -5.23 17.32
N GLU A 294 1.14 -4.85 16.57
CA GLU A 294 1.12 -4.60 15.13
C GLU A 294 0.73 -5.86 14.32
N GLY A 295 0.92 -7.02 14.90
CA GLY A 295 0.44 -8.29 14.35
C GLY A 295 -1.07 -8.34 14.06
N GLU A 296 -1.90 -7.49 14.71
CA GLU A 296 -3.32 -7.36 14.37
C GLU A 296 -3.53 -6.91 12.93
N VAL A 297 -2.64 -6.05 12.42
CA VAL A 297 -2.67 -5.58 11.03
C VAL A 297 -1.98 -6.58 10.10
N PHE A 298 -0.83 -7.12 10.51
CA PHE A 298 -0.01 -7.97 9.63
C PHE A 298 -0.62 -9.35 9.37
N VAL A 299 -1.24 -9.97 10.38
CA VAL A 299 -1.80 -11.33 10.24
C VAL A 299 -2.81 -11.41 9.10
N PRO A 300 -3.91 -10.64 9.08
CA PRO A 300 -4.90 -10.74 8.01
C PRO A 300 -4.34 -10.40 6.63
N LEU A 301 -3.38 -9.48 6.54
CA LEU A 301 -2.75 -9.13 5.28
C LEU A 301 -1.90 -10.28 4.72
N ILE A 302 -1.06 -10.90 5.58
CA ILE A 302 -0.20 -12.01 5.16
C ILE A 302 -1.04 -13.24 4.81
N GLU A 303 -2.07 -13.59 5.61
CA GLU A 303 -2.99 -14.70 5.31
C GLU A 303 -3.69 -14.50 3.97
N THR A 304 -4.26 -13.32 3.74
CA THR A 304 -4.92 -12.98 2.48
C THR A 304 -3.95 -13.11 1.30
N ARG A 305 -2.72 -12.62 1.47
CA ARG A 305 -1.73 -12.66 0.38
C ARG A 305 -1.24 -14.07 0.08
N LEU A 306 -1.03 -14.91 1.09
CA LEU A 306 -0.72 -16.33 0.92
C LEU A 306 -1.84 -17.06 0.15
N GLN A 307 -3.10 -16.79 0.49
CA GLN A 307 -4.26 -17.32 -0.24
C GLN A 307 -4.30 -16.87 -1.70
N GLN A 308 -4.16 -15.57 -1.97
CA GLN A 308 -4.17 -15.01 -3.32
C GLN A 308 -3.05 -15.57 -4.21
N ARG A 309 -1.90 -15.88 -3.62
CA ARG A 309 -0.75 -16.48 -4.33
C ARG A 309 -0.79 -18.01 -4.36
N ASN A 310 -1.86 -18.64 -3.85
CA ASN A 310 -2.02 -20.10 -3.77
C ASN A 310 -0.85 -20.80 -3.06
N ILE A 311 -0.38 -20.25 -1.93
CA ILE A 311 0.71 -20.81 -1.13
C ILE A 311 0.12 -21.55 0.08
N PRO A 312 0.00 -22.89 0.02
CA PRO A 312 -0.51 -23.69 1.14
C PRO A 312 0.60 -23.99 2.15
N GLY A 313 0.19 -24.42 3.36
CA GLY A 313 1.09 -25.02 4.34
C GLY A 313 1.90 -24.04 5.20
N VAL A 314 1.69 -22.74 5.05
CA VAL A 314 2.27 -21.71 5.92
C VAL A 314 1.23 -21.24 6.93
N LYS A 315 1.52 -21.41 8.23
CA LYS A 315 0.66 -20.96 9.33
C LYS A 315 1.07 -19.54 9.75
N VAL A 316 0.12 -18.60 9.80
CA VAL A 316 0.36 -17.25 10.35
C VAL A 316 -0.16 -17.22 11.80
N VAL A 317 0.65 -16.72 12.72
CA VAL A 317 0.39 -16.80 14.16
C VAL A 317 0.49 -15.42 14.78
N LYS A 318 -0.53 -15.02 15.54
CA LYS A 318 -0.48 -13.89 16.46
C LYS A 318 0.39 -14.28 17.65
N PHE A 319 1.60 -13.72 17.75
CA PHE A 319 2.55 -14.07 18.81
C PHE A 319 2.69 -12.94 19.82
N TYR A 320 2.15 -13.17 21.03
CA TYR A 320 2.13 -12.19 22.12
C TYR A 320 3.48 -12.16 22.84
N ALA A 321 4.35 -11.25 22.43
CA ALA A 321 5.66 -11.04 23.03
C ALA A 321 5.93 -9.54 23.17
N SER A 322 6.56 -9.17 24.28
CA SER A 322 6.97 -7.80 24.57
C SER A 322 8.40 -7.79 25.11
N ARG A 323 9.06 -6.62 25.11
CA ARG A 323 10.38 -6.47 25.74
C ARG A 323 10.37 -6.94 27.20
N LYS A 324 9.28 -6.69 27.93
CA LYS A 324 9.15 -7.10 29.35
C LYS A 324 9.00 -8.61 29.48
N SER A 325 8.13 -9.23 28.67
CA SER A 325 7.86 -10.67 28.76
C SER A 325 8.98 -11.56 28.25
N THR A 326 9.85 -11.04 27.36
CA THR A 326 10.93 -11.82 26.74
C THR A 326 12.30 -11.57 27.36
N PHE A 327 12.49 -10.49 28.11
CA PHE A 327 13.78 -10.13 28.68
C PHE A 327 14.34 -11.17 29.65
N TRP A 328 13.59 -11.52 30.70
CA TRP A 328 14.04 -12.46 31.69
C TRP A 328 14.26 -13.88 31.13
N PRO A 329 13.37 -14.43 30.30
CA PRO A 329 13.60 -15.69 29.61
C PRO A 329 14.85 -15.74 28.72
N SER A 330 15.30 -14.58 28.22
CA SER A 330 16.46 -14.49 27.32
C SER A 330 17.82 -14.49 28.02
N ILE A 331 17.85 -14.38 29.34
CA ILE A 331 19.10 -14.32 30.10
C ILE A 331 19.72 -15.70 30.20
N ASP A 332 20.97 -15.82 29.82
CA ASP A 332 21.79 -17.01 30.04
C ASP A 332 22.34 -17.02 31.47
N ILE A 333 21.64 -17.71 32.36
CA ILE A 333 22.00 -17.80 33.78
C ILE A 333 23.19 -18.73 34.06
N ASP A 334 23.68 -19.47 33.05
CA ASP A 334 24.81 -20.37 33.17
C ASP A 334 26.13 -19.65 32.83
N SER A 335 26.06 -18.45 32.26
CA SER A 335 27.22 -17.57 32.04
C SER A 335 27.76 -17.03 33.37
N ASP A 336 29.06 -16.96 33.52
CA ASP A 336 29.73 -16.43 34.75
C ASP A 336 29.41 -14.95 34.97
N ASP A 337 29.14 -14.18 33.91
CA ASP A 337 28.86 -12.74 33.95
C ASP A 337 27.38 -12.38 33.86
N TRP A 338 26.45 -13.37 33.99
CA TRP A 338 25.03 -13.18 33.78
C TRP A 338 24.45 -11.99 34.56
N LEU A 339 24.86 -11.84 35.83
CA LEU A 339 24.32 -10.79 36.69
C LEU A 339 24.80 -9.41 36.25
N ASP A 340 26.09 -9.27 35.95
CA ASP A 340 26.70 -8.00 35.53
C ASP A 340 26.15 -7.59 34.15
N SER A 341 26.01 -8.52 33.21
CA SER A 341 25.42 -8.27 31.90
C SER A 341 23.95 -7.86 32.00
N THR A 342 23.20 -8.49 32.91
CA THR A 342 21.81 -8.12 33.19
C THR A 342 21.71 -6.71 33.76
N ILE A 343 22.51 -6.38 34.78
CA ILE A 343 22.55 -5.04 35.40
C ILE A 343 22.92 -3.96 34.37
N LYS A 344 23.94 -4.20 33.52
CA LYS A 344 24.33 -3.28 32.44
C LYS A 344 23.19 -3.03 31.45
N THR A 345 22.46 -4.09 31.08
CA THR A 345 21.31 -3.97 30.17
C THR A 345 20.20 -3.13 30.79
N LEU A 346 19.92 -3.32 32.08
CA LEU A 346 18.90 -2.56 32.80
C LEU A 346 19.33 -1.10 33.00
N LEU A 347 20.62 -0.84 33.25
CA LEU A 347 21.16 0.51 33.37
C LEU A 347 20.94 1.33 32.08
N GLY A 348 20.93 0.71 30.91
CA GLY A 348 20.66 1.37 29.63
C GLY A 348 19.18 1.70 29.38
N ARG A 349 18.24 1.27 30.23
CA ARG A 349 16.80 1.49 30.03
C ARG A 349 16.37 2.87 30.50
N ARG A 350 15.65 3.58 29.63
CA ARG A 350 14.99 4.85 30.01
C ARG A 350 13.72 4.55 30.82
N GLY A 351 13.46 5.38 31.85
CA GLY A 351 12.28 5.25 32.69
C GLY A 351 12.28 4.03 33.62
N TYR A 352 13.38 3.30 33.70
CA TYR A 352 13.55 2.17 34.63
C TYR A 352 14.13 2.71 35.97
N THR A 353 13.36 2.58 37.04
CA THR A 353 13.65 3.18 38.35
C THR A 353 14.33 2.21 39.32
N VAL A 354 14.84 2.73 40.39
CA VAL A 354 15.34 1.94 41.55
C VAL A 354 14.22 1.03 42.09
N ALA A 355 12.99 1.53 42.17
CA ALA A 355 11.86 0.71 42.62
C ALA A 355 11.58 -0.46 41.65
N ASP A 356 11.67 -0.23 40.31
CA ASP A 356 11.52 -1.29 39.30
C ASP A 356 12.61 -2.34 39.47
N PHE A 357 13.87 -1.93 39.77
CA PHE A 357 14.96 -2.86 39.98
C PHE A 357 14.71 -3.74 41.22
N TYR A 358 14.28 -3.16 42.33
CA TYR A 358 13.97 -3.92 43.55
C TYR A 358 12.82 -4.93 43.30
N SER A 359 11.80 -4.49 42.59
CA SER A 359 10.67 -5.38 42.17
C SER A 359 11.14 -6.50 41.27
N ASP A 360 11.94 -6.19 40.25
CA ASP A 360 12.42 -7.16 39.26
C ASP A 360 13.39 -8.18 39.84
N PHE A 361 14.20 -7.78 40.83
CA PHE A 361 15.14 -8.64 41.58
C PHE A 361 14.52 -9.31 42.83
N ASP A 362 13.24 -9.07 43.07
CA ASP A 362 12.54 -9.58 44.28
C ASP A 362 13.28 -9.21 45.57
N ILE A 363 13.73 -7.97 45.63
CA ILE A 363 14.41 -7.40 46.79
C ILE A 363 13.36 -6.64 47.63
N SER A 364 13.30 -6.94 48.93
CA SER A 364 12.39 -6.23 49.85
C SER A 364 12.79 -4.75 49.93
N PRO A 365 11.81 -3.82 49.90
CA PRO A 365 12.08 -2.40 50.11
C PRO A 365 12.89 -2.15 51.40
N ASP A 366 13.82 -1.21 51.35
CA ASP A 366 14.64 -0.79 52.44
C ASP A 366 14.79 0.74 52.43
N GLN A 367 15.58 1.31 53.32
CA GLN A 367 15.80 2.75 53.41
C GLN A 367 16.28 3.39 52.09
N LEU A 368 17.03 2.62 51.27
CA LEU A 368 17.48 3.10 49.97
C LEU A 368 16.28 3.32 49.00
N THR A 369 15.33 2.38 48.98
CA THR A 369 14.13 2.54 48.16
C THR A 369 13.19 3.61 48.71
N GLU A 370 13.12 3.82 50.02
CA GLU A 370 12.33 4.89 50.61
C GLU A 370 12.79 6.25 50.11
N HIS A 371 14.12 6.45 49.97
CA HIS A 371 14.71 7.72 49.52
C HIS A 371 14.77 7.86 48.01
N PHE A 372 14.99 6.78 47.25
CA PHE A 372 15.35 6.81 45.82
C PHE A 372 14.43 6.01 44.91
N SER A 373 13.23 5.65 45.35
CA SER A 373 12.30 4.81 44.58
C SER A 373 12.07 5.30 43.16
N THR A 374 11.97 6.62 42.96
CA THR A 374 11.68 7.23 41.63
C THR A 374 12.94 7.62 40.86
N LEU A 375 14.14 7.45 41.44
CA LEU A 375 15.40 7.73 40.75
C LEU A 375 15.54 6.76 39.56
N GLU A 376 15.79 7.28 38.35
CA GLU A 376 16.14 6.44 37.22
C GLU A 376 17.41 5.65 37.52
N PHE A 377 17.36 4.35 37.27
CA PHE A 377 18.47 3.43 37.58
C PHE A 377 19.76 3.84 36.86
N ARG A 378 19.67 4.37 35.65
CA ARG A 378 20.82 4.87 34.89
C ARG A 378 21.52 6.07 35.50
N ASP A 379 20.83 6.82 36.35
CA ASP A 379 21.37 8.02 37.00
C ASP A 379 21.91 7.71 38.41
N SER A 380 21.75 6.45 38.88
CA SER A 380 22.10 6.03 40.25
C SER A 380 23.61 6.01 40.52
N ASP A 381 24.46 5.97 39.49
CA ASP A 381 25.92 6.03 39.66
C ASP A 381 26.42 7.43 39.98
N GLY A 382 25.66 8.46 39.64
CA GLY A 382 25.95 9.86 39.98
C GLY A 382 25.36 10.32 41.30
N VAL A 383 24.58 9.50 42.01
CA VAL A 383 23.88 9.86 43.27
C VAL A 383 24.50 9.10 44.44
N PHE A 384 24.83 9.81 45.50
CA PHE A 384 25.43 9.24 46.71
C PHE A 384 24.42 9.10 47.84
N TYR A 385 24.50 7.99 48.55
CA TYR A 385 23.82 7.77 49.81
C TYR A 385 24.87 7.36 50.84
N GLU A 386 25.01 8.16 51.92
CA GLU A 386 26.14 8.06 52.84
C GLU A 386 27.49 8.20 52.12
N SER A 387 28.31 7.17 52.03
CA SER A 387 29.67 7.21 51.45
C SER A 387 29.79 6.46 50.12
N GLU A 388 28.72 5.85 49.65
CA GLU A 388 28.74 5.03 48.41
C GLU A 388 27.69 5.51 47.41
N THR A 389 27.88 5.21 46.10
CA THR A 389 26.88 5.50 45.09
C THR A 389 25.67 4.59 45.27
N VAL A 390 24.49 5.11 44.97
CA VAL A 390 23.24 4.35 44.99
C VAL A 390 23.35 3.13 44.09
N PHE A 391 24.01 3.25 42.92
CA PHE A 391 24.28 2.12 42.02
C PHE A 391 25.08 1.00 42.72
N LYS A 392 26.17 1.31 43.38
CA LYS A 392 27.01 0.31 44.09
C LYS A 392 26.21 -0.41 45.18
N LEU A 393 25.43 0.34 45.94
CA LEU A 393 24.56 -0.23 46.99
C LEU A 393 23.51 -1.16 46.41
N ILE A 394 22.91 -0.84 45.25
CA ILE A 394 21.95 -1.66 44.56
C ILE A 394 22.63 -2.94 44.06
N CYS A 395 23.83 -2.85 43.44
CA CYS A 395 24.59 -4.01 43.00
C CYS A 395 24.92 -4.98 44.14
N GLN A 396 25.28 -4.50 45.30
CA GLN A 396 25.53 -5.33 46.51
C GLN A 396 24.25 -6.12 46.92
N ARG A 397 23.07 -5.49 46.78
CA ARG A 397 21.79 -6.16 47.07
C ARG A 397 21.44 -7.18 45.99
N ALA A 398 21.72 -6.89 44.73
CA ALA A 398 21.53 -7.81 43.60
C ALA A 398 22.38 -9.08 43.78
N VAL A 399 23.62 -8.97 44.20
CA VAL A 399 24.50 -10.12 44.49
C VAL A 399 23.89 -11.01 45.57
N LYS A 400 23.36 -10.42 46.66
CA LYS A 400 22.69 -11.19 47.72
C LYS A 400 21.41 -11.88 47.27
N ALA A 401 20.74 -11.37 46.25
CA ALA A 401 19.52 -11.91 45.68
C ALA A 401 19.78 -12.90 44.53
N ALA A 402 21.02 -13.06 44.06
CA ALA A 402 21.37 -13.73 42.81
C ALA A 402 20.77 -15.13 42.65
N ASP A 403 20.87 -15.99 43.66
CA ASP A 403 20.33 -17.37 43.61
C ASP A 403 18.79 -17.40 43.48
N ARG A 404 18.11 -16.46 44.12
CA ARG A 404 16.67 -16.34 44.04
C ARG A 404 16.25 -15.83 42.64
N VAL A 405 16.97 -14.85 42.13
CA VAL A 405 16.75 -14.31 40.79
C VAL A 405 17.01 -15.37 39.71
N LYS A 406 18.09 -16.17 39.83
CA LYS A 406 18.35 -17.31 38.91
C LYS A 406 17.15 -18.27 38.85
N ARG A 407 16.61 -18.69 39.98
CA ARG A 407 15.45 -19.58 40.01
C ARG A 407 14.25 -18.95 39.30
N ARG A 408 13.97 -17.67 39.56
CA ARG A 408 12.87 -16.97 38.93
C ARG A 408 13.07 -16.85 37.42
N ILE A 409 14.28 -16.58 36.93
CA ILE A 409 14.59 -16.56 35.50
C ILE A 409 14.33 -17.94 34.87
N ALA A 410 14.81 -19.01 35.49
CA ALA A 410 14.59 -20.37 35.00
C ALA A 410 13.10 -20.72 34.92
N GLU A 411 12.28 -20.36 35.90
CA GLU A 411 10.85 -20.52 35.87
C GLU A 411 10.19 -19.73 34.74
N GLN A 412 10.58 -18.47 34.55
CA GLN A 412 10.04 -17.63 33.49
C GLN A 412 10.42 -18.15 32.11
N LYS A 413 11.64 -18.64 31.94
CA LYS A 413 12.10 -19.29 30.69
C LYS A 413 11.27 -20.54 30.37
N GLN A 414 11.03 -21.41 31.37
CA GLN A 414 10.17 -22.57 31.18
C GLN A 414 8.73 -22.21 30.79
N ARG A 415 8.14 -21.20 31.44
CA ARG A 415 6.82 -20.70 31.07
C ARG A 415 6.78 -20.11 29.67
N PHE A 416 7.83 -19.40 29.27
CA PHE A 416 7.92 -18.86 27.92
C PHE A 416 8.05 -19.96 26.86
N ILE A 417 8.88 -20.98 27.10
CA ILE A 417 9.01 -22.14 26.22
C ILE A 417 7.66 -22.88 26.10
N ALA A 418 6.98 -23.13 27.21
CA ALA A 418 5.66 -23.79 27.21
C ALA A 418 4.62 -22.93 26.43
N TYR A 419 4.65 -21.61 26.57
CA TYR A 419 3.81 -20.72 25.77
C TYR A 419 4.12 -20.84 24.28
N TYR A 420 5.41 -20.82 23.91
CA TYR A 420 5.84 -20.99 22.53
C TYR A 420 5.35 -22.32 21.94
N ASP A 421 5.62 -23.42 22.62
CA ASP A 421 5.26 -24.77 22.16
C ASP A 421 3.74 -24.94 21.97
N ASN A 422 2.94 -24.40 22.88
CA ASN A 422 1.48 -24.44 22.78
C ASN A 422 0.91 -23.54 21.66
N THR A 423 1.62 -22.46 21.30
CA THR A 423 1.13 -21.47 20.33
C THR A 423 1.59 -21.78 18.92
N VAL A 424 2.86 -22.17 18.75
CA VAL A 424 3.55 -22.27 17.45
C VAL A 424 3.62 -23.71 16.96
N ALA A 425 3.93 -24.66 17.83
CA ALA A 425 3.97 -26.09 17.56
C ALA A 425 5.02 -26.56 16.52
N VAL A 426 5.97 -25.69 16.12
CA VAL A 426 7.12 -26.02 15.25
C VAL A 426 8.38 -25.37 15.80
N PRO A 427 9.58 -25.93 15.55
CA PRO A 427 10.85 -25.30 15.98
C PRO A 427 11.01 -23.88 15.42
N ILE A 428 11.63 -22.99 16.20
CA ILE A 428 11.84 -21.58 15.80
C ILE A 428 12.63 -21.46 14.49
N GLY A 429 13.55 -22.39 14.20
CA GLY A 429 14.28 -22.44 12.94
C GLY A 429 13.41 -22.70 11.70
N GLN A 430 12.14 -23.05 11.86
CA GLN A 430 11.15 -23.15 10.79
C GLN A 430 10.18 -21.95 10.78
N CYS A 431 10.44 -20.94 11.59
CA CYS A 431 9.60 -19.76 11.73
C CYS A 431 10.29 -18.52 11.18
N VAL A 432 9.49 -17.65 10.59
CA VAL A 432 9.86 -16.27 10.30
C VAL A 432 9.15 -15.38 11.32
N THR A 433 9.86 -14.45 11.95
CA THR A 433 9.23 -13.44 12.81
C THR A 433 8.96 -12.17 12.02
N VAL A 434 7.84 -11.52 12.27
CA VAL A 434 7.43 -10.24 11.62
C VAL A 434 7.08 -9.22 12.69
N ASP A 435 7.69 -8.05 12.58
CA ASP A 435 7.51 -6.95 13.54
C ASP A 435 7.55 -5.59 12.81
N LEU A 436 6.98 -4.57 13.43
CA LEU A 436 7.08 -3.19 12.92
C LEU A 436 8.54 -2.75 12.85
N GLY A 437 9.33 -3.01 13.91
CA GLY A 437 10.74 -2.82 13.79
C GLY A 437 11.52 -2.19 14.91
N ASN A 438 12.45 -1.33 14.50
CA ASN A 438 13.51 -0.62 15.20
C ASN A 438 14.80 -1.47 15.35
N GLY A 439 15.03 -2.17 16.43
CA GLY A 439 16.32 -2.82 16.70
C GLY A 439 16.24 -4.35 16.86
N GLY A 440 15.09 -4.99 16.59
CA GLY A 440 14.93 -6.43 16.68
C GLY A 440 15.17 -7.02 18.08
N THR A 441 14.90 -6.25 19.15
CA THR A 441 15.21 -6.66 20.52
C THR A 441 14.34 -7.83 20.98
N ILE A 442 13.04 -7.81 20.63
CA ILE A 442 12.11 -8.86 21.02
C ILE A 442 12.47 -10.16 20.32
N GLN A 443 12.76 -10.11 19.02
CA GLN A 443 13.17 -11.28 18.24
C GLN A 443 14.43 -11.91 18.81
N ASN A 444 15.46 -11.10 19.10
CA ASN A 444 16.70 -11.56 19.72
C ASN A 444 16.44 -12.24 21.09
N HIS A 445 15.57 -11.66 21.90
CA HIS A 445 15.20 -12.28 23.19
C HIS A 445 14.46 -13.61 23.01
N ILE A 446 13.61 -13.74 22.00
CA ILE A 446 12.91 -14.99 21.68
C ILE A 446 13.93 -16.08 21.30
N GLU A 447 14.88 -15.77 20.44
CA GLU A 447 15.91 -16.70 19.99
C GLU A 447 16.81 -17.15 21.16
N LEU A 448 17.25 -16.20 22.00
CA LEU A 448 18.04 -16.52 23.19
C LEU A 448 17.24 -17.38 24.20
N ALA A 449 15.96 -17.08 24.40
CA ALA A 449 15.11 -17.87 25.28
C ALA A 449 14.91 -19.30 24.80
N LEU A 450 14.77 -19.50 23.48
CA LEU A 450 14.56 -20.81 22.85
C LEU A 450 15.89 -21.53 22.52
N GLY A 451 17.04 -20.85 22.61
CA GLY A 451 18.36 -21.40 22.33
C GLY A 451 18.61 -21.73 20.86
N ALA A 452 17.86 -21.14 19.93
CA ALA A 452 18.00 -21.37 18.51
C ALA A 452 17.58 -20.13 17.69
N PRO A 453 18.20 -19.88 16.52
CA PRO A 453 17.81 -18.78 15.64
C PRO A 453 16.50 -19.09 14.89
N ALA A 454 15.73 -18.04 14.58
CA ALA A 454 14.63 -18.10 13.62
C ALA A 454 15.15 -18.32 12.20
N ALA A 455 14.31 -18.82 11.29
CA ALA A 455 14.64 -18.90 9.86
C ALA A 455 14.94 -17.51 9.27
N ALA A 456 14.22 -16.49 9.71
CA ALA A 456 14.52 -15.08 9.45
C ALA A 456 13.74 -14.18 10.42
N ASN A 457 14.30 -13.00 10.70
CA ASN A 457 13.64 -11.93 11.44
C ASN A 457 13.35 -10.77 10.49
N LEU A 458 12.08 -10.49 10.25
CA LEU A 458 11.61 -9.48 9.31
C LEU A 458 11.09 -8.25 10.04
N LEU A 459 11.64 -7.11 9.70
CA LEU A 459 11.27 -5.81 10.26
C LEU A 459 10.73 -4.92 9.16
N MET A 460 9.60 -4.24 9.41
CA MET A 460 9.09 -3.24 8.46
C MET A 460 10.09 -2.10 8.32
N TYR A 461 10.69 -1.63 9.42
CA TYR A 461 11.82 -0.72 9.38
C TYR A 461 12.89 -1.08 10.40
N SER A 462 14.14 -0.69 10.16
CA SER A 462 15.24 -0.93 11.11
C SER A 462 16.13 0.28 11.31
N THR A 463 16.82 0.28 12.46
CA THR A 463 17.90 1.21 12.78
C THR A 463 19.22 0.46 12.87
N ASN A 464 20.33 1.17 13.01
CA ASN A 464 21.69 0.59 13.17
C ASN A 464 21.80 -0.35 14.38
N ARG A 465 20.83 -0.38 15.28
CA ARG A 465 20.80 -1.27 16.45
C ARG A 465 20.73 -2.76 16.09
N ILE A 466 20.31 -3.10 14.87
CA ILE A 466 20.32 -4.49 14.39
C ILE A 466 21.73 -5.04 14.22
N TYR A 467 22.73 -4.20 13.99
CA TYR A 467 24.12 -4.63 13.75
C TYR A 467 24.80 -5.30 14.96
N GLY A 468 24.33 -4.99 16.18
CA GLY A 468 24.81 -5.66 17.38
C GLY A 468 24.28 -7.11 17.57
N LYS A 469 23.54 -7.64 16.59
CA LYS A 469 22.87 -8.95 16.64
C LYS A 469 23.21 -9.78 15.41
N LEU A 470 24.50 -9.79 15.05
CA LEU A 470 25.00 -10.38 13.80
C LEU A 470 24.88 -11.91 13.70
N GLU A 471 24.58 -12.60 14.81
CA GLU A 471 24.45 -14.06 14.83
C GLU A 471 23.13 -14.54 14.21
N THR A 472 22.18 -13.64 14.02
CA THR A 472 20.85 -13.95 13.50
C THR A 472 20.55 -13.20 12.22
N LEU A 473 19.72 -13.81 11.35
CA LEU A 473 19.37 -13.25 10.06
C LEU A 473 18.24 -12.22 10.22
N TYR A 474 18.61 -10.93 10.17
CA TYR A 474 17.67 -9.81 10.16
C TYR A 474 17.53 -9.23 8.76
N HIS A 475 16.28 -9.07 8.31
CA HIS A 475 15.96 -8.35 7.10
C HIS A 475 15.08 -7.15 7.43
N SER A 476 15.28 -6.06 6.74
CA SER A 476 14.49 -4.85 6.89
C SER A 476 13.91 -4.46 5.54
N PHE A 477 12.60 -4.20 5.51
CA PHE A 477 11.93 -3.68 4.32
C PHE A 477 12.38 -2.25 4.03
N ILE A 478 12.43 -1.43 5.09
CA ILE A 478 12.99 -0.08 5.05
C ILE A 478 14.08 -0.02 6.11
N GLY A 479 15.33 -0.06 5.70
CA GLY A 479 16.44 -0.21 6.65
C GLY A 479 17.56 0.77 6.45
N ALA A 480 18.50 0.72 7.40
CA ALA A 480 19.74 1.48 7.35
C ALA A 480 20.58 1.18 6.11
N HIS A 481 20.39 0.01 5.49
CA HIS A 481 21.09 -0.38 4.26
C HIS A 481 20.43 0.12 2.97
N ASN A 482 19.10 0.36 3.02
CA ASN A 482 18.30 0.74 1.85
C ASN A 482 17.93 2.21 1.89
N ASP A 483 18.71 3.00 2.61
CA ASP A 483 18.35 4.34 3.02
C ASP A 483 18.12 5.28 1.83
N LYS A 484 16.88 5.37 1.41
CA LYS A 484 16.34 6.61 0.89
C LYS A 484 15.71 7.32 2.09
N ASP A 485 16.52 8.08 2.79
CA ASP A 485 16.40 8.66 4.12
C ASP A 485 15.02 9.15 4.61
N ASN A 486 14.11 9.50 3.72
CA ASN A 486 12.89 10.20 4.09
C ASN A 486 11.81 9.28 4.68
N LEU A 487 11.63 8.07 4.14
CA LEU A 487 10.58 7.16 4.61
C LEU A 487 10.96 6.54 5.96
N ARG A 488 12.23 6.19 6.17
CA ARG A 488 12.73 5.72 7.47
C ARG A 488 12.54 6.77 8.56
N ARG A 489 12.85 8.04 8.27
CA ARG A 489 12.68 9.15 9.23
C ARG A 489 11.21 9.37 9.55
N LEU A 490 10.33 9.25 8.56
CA LEU A 490 8.89 9.35 8.76
C LEU A 490 8.38 8.24 9.68
N LEU A 491 8.70 6.99 9.37
CA LEU A 491 8.27 5.83 10.16
C LEU A 491 8.88 5.83 11.58
N ALA A 492 10.14 6.23 11.72
CA ALA A 492 10.80 6.31 13.02
C ALA A 492 10.26 7.44 13.92
N ARG A 493 9.65 8.47 13.34
CA ARG A 493 9.05 9.60 14.07
C ARG A 493 7.57 9.42 14.40
N SER A 494 6.91 8.51 13.71
CA SER A 494 5.46 8.31 13.85
C SER A 494 5.08 6.83 13.95
N PRO A 495 5.75 6.02 14.81
CA PRO A 495 5.37 4.62 14.99
C PRO A 495 3.93 4.48 15.49
N GLU A 496 3.47 5.46 16.28
CA GLU A 496 2.10 5.51 16.80
C GLU A 496 1.05 5.56 15.68
N CYS A 497 1.38 6.07 14.52
CA CYS A 497 0.44 6.09 13.39
C CYS A 497 0.06 4.69 12.90
N ILE A 498 0.97 3.71 12.98
CA ILE A 498 0.66 2.31 12.63
C ILE A 498 0.02 1.59 13.83
N GLU A 499 0.42 1.92 15.04
CA GLU A 499 -0.10 1.32 16.27
C GLU A 499 -1.55 1.73 16.56
N SER A 500 -2.05 2.81 15.96
CA SER A 500 -3.41 3.32 16.14
C SER A 500 -4.40 2.89 15.05
N PHE A 501 -3.97 2.14 14.06
CA PHE A 501 -4.82 1.44 13.10
C PHE A 501 -5.13 0.02 13.58
#